data_d19c4ad5c492c7eed8cdbabe69c994d5
#
_entry.id   d19c4ad5c492c7eed8cdbabe69c994d5
#
_cell.length_a   1.000
_cell.length_b   1.000
_cell.length_c   1.000
_cell.angle_alpha   90.00
_cell.angle_beta   90.00
_cell.angle_gamma   90.00
#
_symmetry.space_group_name_H-M   'P 1'
#
loop_
_entity.id
_entity.type
_entity.pdbx_description
1 polymer ?
#
loop_
_entity_poly.entity_id
_entity_poly.type
_entity_poly.pdbx_seq_one_letter_code
_entity_poly.pdbx_strand_id
1 'polypeptide(L)'
;RGPSIEGRKNAVDAKRGKIFTKVIREISVAARAGGGDPASNPRLRSAIDKGLGVNMTKDVIERAVRKATGELEGIEYEEIRYEGYAPGGVAVIVDCLTDNRVRTVADVRHAFSKCGGNMGTEGSVAFMFRKLGVLSFAAGANEDAVTEAAIEAGADDVVVYPDRATA
;
A
#
# COMPACT_ATOMS: atom_id res chain seq x y z
N ARG A 1 -33.29 18.88 9.69
CA ARG A 1 -33.59 17.74 8.78
C ARG A 1 -32.31 16.90 8.68
N GLY A 2 -32.36 15.62 9.11
CA GLY A 2 -31.26 14.68 8.94
C GLY A 2 -31.00 14.37 7.47
N PRO A 3 -29.79 13.85 7.12
CA PRO A 3 -29.47 13.48 5.74
C PRO A 3 -30.46 12.45 5.22
N SER A 4 -30.90 12.63 3.97
CA SER A 4 -31.81 11.71 3.31
C SER A 4 -31.24 10.29 3.25
N ILE A 5 -32.11 9.27 3.12
CA ILE A 5 -31.70 7.86 2.96
C ILE A 5 -30.72 7.72 1.79
N GLU A 6 -30.96 8.46 0.72
CA GLU A 6 -30.10 8.52 -0.47
C GLU A 6 -28.70 9.09 -0.17
N GLY A 7 -28.62 10.15 0.61
CA GLY A 7 -27.33 10.72 1.05
C GLY A 7 -26.52 9.75 1.93
N ARG A 8 -27.20 8.97 2.78
CA ARG A 8 -26.53 7.93 3.58
C ARG A 8 -26.03 6.77 2.72
N LYS A 9 -26.83 6.33 1.76
CA LYS A 9 -26.44 5.28 0.81
C LYS A 9 -25.21 5.71 0.02
N ASN A 10 -25.23 6.90 -0.57
CA ASN A 10 -24.12 7.43 -1.36
C ASN A 10 -22.81 7.56 -0.53
N ALA A 11 -22.92 7.94 0.75
CA ALA A 11 -21.76 8.00 1.63
C ALA A 11 -21.18 6.61 1.96
N VAL A 12 -22.02 5.60 2.15
CA VAL A 12 -21.61 4.21 2.38
C VAL A 12 -20.95 3.64 1.12
N ASP A 13 -21.56 3.85 -0.04
CA ASP A 13 -21.06 3.38 -1.33
C ASP A 13 -19.72 4.04 -1.68
N ALA A 14 -19.54 5.33 -1.37
CA ALA A 14 -18.26 6.02 -1.55
C ALA A 14 -17.16 5.47 -0.64
N LYS A 15 -17.46 5.16 0.63
CA LYS A 15 -16.52 4.51 1.54
C LYS A 15 -16.13 3.12 1.06
N ARG A 16 -17.11 2.32 0.63
CA ARG A 16 -16.89 0.99 0.06
C ARG A 16 -16.01 1.05 -1.19
N GLY A 17 -16.26 1.99 -2.09
CA GLY A 17 -15.46 2.20 -3.28
C GLY A 17 -13.99 2.50 -2.97
N LYS A 18 -13.72 3.32 -1.95
CA LYS A 18 -12.34 3.61 -1.50
C LYS A 18 -11.64 2.36 -0.96
N ILE A 19 -12.34 1.54 -0.17
CA ILE A 19 -11.79 0.28 0.36
C ILE A 19 -11.48 -0.68 -0.77
N PHE A 20 -12.42 -0.87 -1.71
CA PHE A 20 -12.23 -1.75 -2.87
C PHE A 20 -11.04 -1.30 -3.72
N THR A 21 -10.89 -0.02 -3.98
CA THR A 21 -9.76 0.52 -4.74
C THR A 21 -8.42 0.22 -4.06
N LYS A 22 -8.33 0.37 -2.74
CA LYS A 22 -7.11 0.05 -1.98
C LYS A 22 -6.78 -1.45 -2.05
N VAL A 23 -7.77 -2.31 -1.90
CA VAL A 23 -7.58 -3.76 -1.96
C VAL A 23 -7.17 -4.21 -3.36
N ILE A 24 -7.80 -3.68 -4.42
CA ILE A 24 -7.43 -3.97 -5.81
C ILE A 24 -5.99 -3.55 -6.08
N ARG A 25 -5.55 -2.39 -5.61
CA ARG A 25 -4.15 -1.96 -5.71
C ARG A 25 -3.20 -2.93 -5.03
N GLU A 26 -3.51 -3.35 -3.82
CA GLU A 26 -2.67 -4.30 -3.08
C GLU A 26 -2.59 -5.65 -3.78
N ILE A 27 -3.71 -6.16 -4.30
CA ILE A 27 -3.74 -7.39 -5.12
C ILE A 27 -2.85 -7.22 -6.36
N SER A 28 -2.97 -6.11 -7.06
CA SER A 28 -2.20 -5.85 -8.28
C SER A 28 -0.70 -5.75 -7.99
N VAL A 29 -0.30 -5.02 -6.97
CA VAL A 29 1.10 -4.89 -6.54
C VAL A 29 1.67 -6.25 -6.13
N ALA A 30 0.93 -7.00 -5.32
CA ALA A 30 1.37 -8.31 -4.85
C ALA A 30 1.51 -9.32 -5.99
N ALA A 31 0.54 -9.37 -6.92
CA ALA A 31 0.59 -10.25 -8.07
C ALA A 31 1.74 -9.91 -9.03
N ARG A 32 1.99 -8.63 -9.25
CA ARG A 32 3.09 -8.18 -10.09
C ARG A 32 4.46 -8.49 -9.49
N ALA A 33 4.61 -8.32 -8.18
CA ALA A 33 5.88 -8.53 -7.50
C ALA A 33 6.24 -10.02 -7.34
N GLY A 34 5.26 -10.87 -7.02
CA GLY A 34 5.48 -12.25 -6.62
C GLY A 34 4.75 -13.30 -7.46
N GLY A 35 4.08 -12.89 -8.55
CA GLY A 35 3.31 -13.79 -9.40
C GLY A 35 1.85 -13.93 -9.00
N GLY A 36 1.03 -14.44 -9.92
CA GLY A 36 -0.43 -14.53 -9.78
C GLY A 36 -0.94 -15.77 -9.03
N ASP A 37 -0.06 -16.63 -8.56
CA ASP A 37 -0.44 -17.82 -7.79
C ASP A 37 -0.41 -17.54 -6.28
N PRO A 38 -1.58 -17.52 -5.60
CA PRO A 38 -1.65 -17.29 -4.16
C PRO A 38 -0.92 -18.34 -3.32
N ALA A 39 -0.77 -19.57 -3.84
CA ALA A 39 -0.10 -20.65 -3.12
C ALA A 39 1.39 -20.36 -2.92
N SER A 40 2.02 -19.70 -3.88
CA SER A 40 3.44 -19.32 -3.86
C SER A 40 3.69 -17.84 -3.52
N ASN A 41 2.63 -17.06 -3.32
CA ASN A 41 2.71 -15.62 -3.05
C ASN A 41 1.92 -15.25 -1.78
N PRO A 42 2.55 -15.26 -0.59
CA PRO A 42 1.89 -14.97 0.68
C PRO A 42 1.26 -13.57 0.75
N ARG A 43 1.91 -12.57 0.14
CA ARG A 43 1.38 -11.21 0.06
C ARG A 43 0.10 -11.15 -0.75
N LEU A 44 0.06 -11.84 -1.89
CA LEU A 44 -1.14 -11.94 -2.72
C LEU A 44 -2.26 -12.66 -1.98
N ARG A 45 -1.97 -13.77 -1.30
CA ARG A 45 -2.94 -14.48 -0.48
C ARG A 45 -3.56 -13.59 0.59
N SER A 46 -2.75 -12.84 1.33
CA SER A 46 -3.23 -11.88 2.32
C SER A 46 -4.10 -10.78 1.71
N ALA A 47 -3.73 -10.27 0.53
CA ALA A 47 -4.52 -9.27 -0.17
C ALA A 47 -5.87 -9.82 -0.67
N ILE A 48 -5.89 -11.06 -1.16
CA ILE A 48 -7.12 -11.76 -1.55
C ILE A 48 -8.05 -11.96 -0.36
N ASP A 49 -7.52 -12.40 0.78
CA ASP A 49 -8.31 -12.59 2.01
C ASP A 49 -8.95 -11.28 2.47
N LYS A 50 -8.22 -10.16 2.39
CA LYS A 50 -8.79 -8.82 2.65
C LYS A 50 -9.92 -8.47 1.68
N GLY A 51 -9.77 -8.80 0.41
CA GLY A 51 -10.79 -8.59 -0.61
C GLY A 51 -12.07 -9.36 -0.31
N LEU A 52 -11.94 -10.64 -0.01
CA LEU A 52 -13.06 -11.50 0.37
C LEU A 52 -13.73 -11.01 1.67
N GLY A 53 -12.95 -10.55 2.65
CA GLY A 53 -13.44 -9.98 3.91
C GLY A 53 -14.28 -8.71 3.75
N VAL A 54 -14.11 -7.96 2.66
CA VAL A 54 -14.95 -6.79 2.31
C VAL A 54 -15.99 -7.09 1.23
N ASN A 55 -16.33 -8.36 1.04
CA ASN A 55 -17.31 -8.85 0.07
C ASN A 55 -16.97 -8.54 -1.40
N MET A 56 -15.69 -8.53 -1.73
CA MET A 56 -15.24 -8.51 -3.12
C MET A 56 -15.49 -9.88 -3.75
N THR A 57 -16.01 -9.92 -4.97
CA THR A 57 -16.27 -11.18 -5.67
C THR A 57 -14.97 -11.81 -6.18
N LYS A 58 -14.97 -13.14 -6.28
CA LYS A 58 -13.82 -13.87 -6.83
C LYS A 58 -13.45 -13.41 -8.24
N ASP A 59 -14.45 -13.14 -9.08
CA ASP A 59 -14.24 -12.65 -10.45
C ASP A 59 -13.49 -11.32 -10.50
N VAL A 60 -13.83 -10.39 -9.59
CA VAL A 60 -13.14 -9.11 -9.49
C VAL A 60 -11.68 -9.30 -9.05
N ILE A 61 -11.45 -10.17 -8.08
CA ILE A 61 -10.11 -10.51 -7.58
C ILE A 61 -9.28 -11.15 -8.69
N GLU A 62 -9.80 -12.18 -9.35
CA GLU A 62 -9.12 -12.89 -10.43
C GLU A 62 -8.79 -11.96 -11.59
N ARG A 63 -9.72 -11.11 -11.99
CA ARG A 63 -9.49 -10.11 -13.03
C ARG A 63 -8.38 -9.13 -12.65
N ALA A 64 -8.32 -8.69 -11.39
CA ALA A 64 -7.25 -7.82 -10.90
C ALA A 64 -5.87 -8.53 -10.96
N VAL A 65 -5.80 -9.80 -10.59
CA VAL A 65 -4.59 -10.62 -10.68
C VAL A 65 -4.13 -10.76 -12.14
N ARG A 66 -5.02 -11.17 -13.03
CA ARG A 66 -4.72 -11.36 -14.46
C ARG A 66 -4.30 -10.06 -15.14
N LYS A 67 -4.93 -8.95 -14.79
CA LYS A 67 -4.54 -7.64 -15.27
C LYS A 67 -3.11 -7.27 -14.83
N ALA A 68 -2.76 -7.54 -13.58
CA ALA A 68 -1.46 -7.23 -13.02
C ALA A 68 -0.32 -8.11 -13.58
N THR A 69 -0.62 -9.35 -13.92
CA THR A 69 0.35 -10.32 -14.49
C THR A 69 0.51 -10.21 -16.00
N GLY A 70 -0.21 -9.31 -16.65
CA GLY A 70 -0.13 -9.12 -18.11
C GLY A 70 -0.95 -10.10 -18.95
N GLU A 71 -1.79 -10.93 -18.33
CA GLU A 71 -2.64 -11.90 -19.03
C GLU A 71 -3.83 -11.28 -19.78
N LEU A 72 -4.15 -10.01 -19.47
CA LEU A 72 -5.17 -9.25 -20.20
C LEU A 72 -4.50 -8.39 -21.25
N GLU A 73 -4.88 -8.58 -22.51
CA GLU A 73 -4.34 -7.83 -23.64
C GLU A 73 -4.61 -6.31 -23.53
N GLY A 74 -3.66 -5.52 -24.01
CA GLY A 74 -3.77 -4.06 -24.13
C GLY A 74 -3.58 -3.28 -22.83
N ILE A 75 -3.19 -3.96 -21.73
CA ILE A 75 -2.94 -3.33 -20.46
C ILE A 75 -1.51 -3.62 -20.03
N GLU A 76 -0.68 -2.57 -20.02
CA GLU A 76 0.68 -2.61 -19.49
C GLU A 76 0.75 -1.79 -18.21
N TYR A 77 1.24 -2.42 -17.13
CA TYR A 77 1.55 -1.74 -15.90
C TYR A 77 3.00 -1.27 -15.89
N GLU A 78 3.19 -0.07 -15.37
CA GLU A 78 4.46 0.60 -15.21
C GLU A 78 4.65 0.95 -13.74
N GLU A 79 5.83 0.70 -13.20
CA GLU A 79 6.22 1.14 -11.87
C GLU A 79 6.94 2.49 -11.97
N ILE A 80 6.47 3.47 -11.19
CA ILE A 80 7.02 4.82 -11.21
C ILE A 80 7.20 5.28 -9.77
N ARG A 81 8.36 5.88 -9.48
CA ARG A 81 8.64 6.53 -8.20
C ARG A 81 8.59 8.03 -8.36
N TYR A 82 7.80 8.68 -7.49
CA TYR A 82 7.81 10.12 -7.31
C TYR A 82 8.40 10.48 -5.96
N GLU A 83 9.01 11.64 -5.90
CA GLU A 83 9.73 12.14 -4.74
C GLU A 83 9.31 13.56 -4.45
N GLY A 84 9.26 13.93 -3.19
CA GLY A 84 8.89 15.28 -2.81
C GLY A 84 8.92 15.51 -1.31
N TYR A 85 8.38 16.65 -0.91
CA TYR A 85 8.29 17.06 0.48
C TYR A 85 6.83 17.29 0.87
N ALA A 86 6.45 16.78 2.03
CA ALA A 86 5.24 17.15 2.74
C ALA A 86 5.48 18.43 3.56
N PRO A 87 4.44 19.06 4.13
CA PRO A 87 4.58 20.19 5.03
C PRO A 87 5.59 19.93 6.14
N GLY A 88 6.38 20.92 6.49
CA GLY A 88 7.42 20.81 7.52
C GLY A 88 8.73 20.20 7.02
N GLY A 89 8.91 20.05 5.71
CA GLY A 89 10.14 19.50 5.11
C GLY A 89 10.29 17.99 5.25
N VAL A 90 9.18 17.29 5.45
CA VAL A 90 9.19 15.81 5.53
C VAL A 90 9.38 15.21 4.15
N ALA A 91 10.44 14.45 3.98
CA ALA A 91 10.71 13.74 2.73
C ALA A 91 9.70 12.61 2.50
N VAL A 92 9.19 12.49 1.27
CA VAL A 92 8.19 11.50 0.88
C VAL A 92 8.58 10.84 -0.42
N ILE A 93 8.55 9.51 -0.44
CA ILE A 93 8.61 8.69 -1.65
C ILE A 93 7.23 8.11 -1.92
N VAL A 94 6.78 8.16 -3.17
CA VAL A 94 5.52 7.58 -3.62
C VAL A 94 5.82 6.57 -4.73
N ASP A 95 5.70 5.29 -4.41
CA ASP A 95 5.79 4.22 -5.39
C ASP A 95 4.43 3.94 -5.98
N CYS A 96 4.31 4.08 -7.29
CA CYS A 96 3.08 3.91 -8.05
C CYS A 96 3.17 2.72 -8.98
N LEU A 97 2.08 1.97 -9.09
CA LEU A 97 1.84 0.99 -10.14
C LEU A 97 0.66 1.50 -10.97
N THR A 98 0.88 1.79 -12.25
CA THR A 98 -0.13 2.43 -13.09
C THR A 98 -0.09 1.92 -14.53
N ASP A 99 -1.24 1.94 -15.17
CA ASP A 99 -1.42 1.76 -16.61
C ASP A 99 -1.57 3.09 -17.37
N ASN A 100 -1.51 4.22 -16.65
CA ASN A 100 -1.61 5.56 -17.23
C ASN A 100 -0.69 6.55 -16.50
N ARG A 101 0.52 6.69 -17.02
CA ARG A 101 1.57 7.55 -16.49
C ARG A 101 1.15 9.03 -16.41
N VAL A 102 0.47 9.51 -17.44
CA VAL A 102 0.09 10.92 -17.53
C VAL A 102 -0.92 11.29 -16.45
N ARG A 103 -1.92 10.45 -16.24
CA ARG A 103 -2.91 10.66 -15.17
C ARG A 103 -2.26 10.55 -13.81
N THR A 104 -1.42 9.56 -13.59
CA THR A 104 -0.78 9.31 -12.29
C THR A 104 0.12 10.47 -11.87
N VAL A 105 0.95 11.01 -12.76
CA VAL A 105 1.81 12.15 -12.41
C VAL A 105 0.98 13.39 -12.06
N ALA A 106 -0.13 13.61 -12.73
CA ALA A 106 -1.03 14.72 -12.44
C ALA A 106 -1.69 14.55 -11.04
N ASP A 107 -2.17 13.35 -10.74
CA ASP A 107 -2.81 13.02 -9.47
C ASP A 107 -1.82 13.15 -8.29
N VAL A 108 -0.61 12.65 -8.43
CA VAL A 108 0.43 12.74 -7.40
C VAL A 108 0.84 14.19 -7.17
N ARG A 109 1.08 14.95 -8.24
CA ARG A 109 1.41 16.38 -8.13
C ARG A 109 0.29 17.16 -7.45
N HIS A 110 -0.95 16.89 -7.83
CA HIS A 110 -2.11 17.51 -7.20
C HIS A 110 -2.21 17.17 -5.71
N ALA A 111 -1.96 15.92 -5.32
CA ALA A 111 -1.98 15.50 -3.93
C ALA A 111 -0.92 16.23 -3.09
N PHE A 112 0.31 16.35 -3.58
CA PHE A 112 1.35 17.13 -2.92
C PHE A 112 0.92 18.59 -2.74
N SER A 113 0.48 19.25 -3.79
CA SER A 113 0.08 20.66 -3.77
C SER A 113 -1.11 20.90 -2.86
N LYS A 114 -2.14 20.05 -2.93
CA LYS A 114 -3.35 20.15 -2.10
C LYS A 114 -3.05 20.00 -0.61
N CYS A 115 -2.07 19.20 -0.25
CA CYS A 115 -1.67 18.99 1.14
C CYS A 115 -0.59 19.96 1.62
N GLY A 116 -0.25 20.99 0.85
CA GLY A 116 0.75 21.99 1.22
C GLY A 116 2.20 21.51 1.07
N GLY A 117 2.42 20.42 0.35
CA GLY A 117 3.73 19.90 0.01
C GLY A 117 4.18 20.30 -1.39
N ASN A 118 5.25 19.68 -1.84
CA ASN A 118 5.86 19.97 -3.13
C ASN A 118 6.46 18.70 -3.74
N MET A 119 6.07 18.37 -4.97
CA MET A 119 6.67 17.27 -5.72
C MET A 119 7.98 17.76 -6.36
N GLY A 120 9.08 17.08 -6.04
CA GLY A 120 10.39 17.35 -6.58
C GLY A 120 10.72 16.50 -7.83
N THR A 121 11.99 16.56 -8.22
CA THR A 121 12.54 15.73 -9.29
C THR A 121 13.05 14.40 -8.76
N GLU A 122 13.30 13.47 -9.67
CA GLU A 122 13.94 12.18 -9.33
C GLU A 122 15.27 12.39 -8.62
N GLY A 123 15.49 11.63 -7.54
CA GLY A 123 16.68 11.71 -6.72
C GLY A 123 16.67 12.81 -5.65
N SER A 124 15.62 13.64 -5.57
CA SER A 124 15.57 14.77 -4.63
C SER A 124 15.51 14.35 -3.16
N VAL A 125 14.92 13.20 -2.85
CA VAL A 125 14.79 12.67 -1.48
C VAL A 125 15.17 11.20 -1.33
N ALA A 126 15.25 10.43 -2.41
CA ALA A 126 15.48 8.97 -2.37
C ALA A 126 16.76 8.58 -1.64
N PHE A 127 17.80 9.42 -1.69
CA PHE A 127 19.08 9.20 -1.00
C PHE A 127 18.95 9.16 0.54
N MET A 128 17.87 9.72 1.09
CA MET A 128 17.58 9.73 2.53
C MET A 128 16.92 8.43 3.00
N PHE A 129 16.51 7.55 2.10
CA PHE A 129 15.78 6.33 2.40
C PHE A 129 16.63 5.10 2.20
N ARG A 130 16.42 4.12 3.06
CA ARG A 130 16.96 2.77 2.93
C ARG A 130 15.81 1.78 2.94
N LYS A 131 15.75 0.89 1.97
CA LYS A 131 14.75 -0.17 1.93
C LYS A 131 15.06 -1.22 2.98
N LEU A 132 14.13 -1.45 3.90
CA LEU A 132 14.24 -2.40 4.99
C LEU A 132 13.02 -3.32 5.02
N GLY A 133 13.24 -4.56 5.43
CA GLY A 133 12.19 -5.43 5.92
C GLY A 133 11.95 -5.15 7.41
N VAL A 134 10.71 -5.01 7.79
CA VAL A 134 10.31 -4.75 9.19
C VAL A 134 9.37 -5.86 9.66
N LEU A 135 9.75 -6.54 10.73
CA LEU A 135 8.89 -7.47 11.44
C LEU A 135 8.41 -6.81 12.73
N SER A 136 7.10 -6.69 12.88
CA SER A 136 6.49 -6.10 14.07
C SER A 136 5.86 -7.18 14.94
N PHE A 137 6.16 -7.11 16.22
CA PHE A 137 5.62 -8.01 17.24
C PHE A 137 4.67 -7.22 18.15
N ALA A 138 3.58 -7.88 18.58
CA ALA A 138 2.62 -7.26 19.48
C ALA A 138 3.23 -6.96 20.85
N ALA A 139 2.65 -6.00 21.56
CA ALA A 139 2.95 -5.77 22.97
C ALA A 139 2.77 -7.06 23.78
N GLY A 140 3.71 -7.36 24.69
CA GLY A 140 3.74 -8.59 25.46
C GLY A 140 4.50 -9.76 24.81
N ALA A 141 5.04 -9.59 23.60
CA ALA A 141 6.01 -10.53 23.05
C ALA A 141 7.25 -10.59 23.95
N ASN A 142 7.86 -11.79 24.06
CA ASN A 142 9.09 -11.93 24.83
C ASN A 142 10.24 -11.22 24.12
N GLU A 143 10.67 -10.09 24.67
CA GLU A 143 11.69 -9.22 24.09
C GLU A 143 13.03 -9.93 23.91
N ASP A 144 13.47 -10.70 24.92
CA ASP A 144 14.73 -11.43 24.87
C ASP A 144 14.71 -12.52 23.79
N ALA A 145 13.62 -13.25 23.66
CA ALA A 145 13.46 -14.29 22.66
C ALA A 145 13.44 -13.70 21.23
N VAL A 146 12.75 -12.57 21.03
CA VAL A 146 12.74 -11.87 19.74
C VAL A 146 14.12 -11.34 19.38
N THR A 147 14.83 -10.75 20.34
CA THR A 147 16.18 -10.22 20.13
C THR A 147 17.17 -11.33 19.77
N GLU A 148 17.12 -12.45 20.48
CA GLU A 148 17.97 -13.62 20.22
C GLU A 148 17.72 -14.19 18.81
N ALA A 149 16.45 -14.39 18.45
CA ALA A 149 16.07 -14.86 17.12
C ALA A 149 16.48 -13.87 16.01
N ALA A 150 16.37 -12.57 16.26
CA ALA A 150 16.78 -11.53 15.33
C ALA A 150 18.29 -11.54 15.10
N ILE A 151 19.10 -11.73 16.14
CA ILE A 151 20.56 -11.86 16.03
C ILE A 151 20.92 -13.09 15.20
N GLU A 152 20.31 -14.24 15.47
CA GLU A 152 20.54 -15.47 14.70
C GLU A 152 20.16 -15.32 13.23
N ALA A 153 19.05 -14.62 12.95
CA ALA A 153 18.57 -14.37 11.58
C ALA A 153 19.37 -13.30 10.83
N GLY A 154 20.30 -12.60 11.49
CA GLY A 154 21.09 -11.55 10.89
C GLY A 154 20.35 -10.23 10.68
N ALA A 155 19.39 -9.91 11.54
CA ALA A 155 18.71 -8.62 11.52
C ALA A 155 19.69 -7.48 11.80
N ASP A 156 19.46 -6.33 11.14
CA ASP A 156 20.32 -5.15 11.29
C ASP A 156 20.11 -4.47 12.64
N ASP A 157 18.87 -4.49 13.15
CA ASP A 157 18.51 -3.81 14.40
C ASP A 157 17.25 -4.40 15.03
N VAL A 158 17.09 -4.21 16.34
CA VAL A 158 15.90 -4.52 17.10
C VAL A 158 15.51 -3.28 17.89
N VAL A 159 14.34 -2.73 17.58
CA VAL A 159 13.84 -1.51 18.23
C VAL A 159 12.68 -1.88 19.16
N VAL A 160 12.78 -1.50 20.42
CA VAL A 160 11.73 -1.67 21.42
C VAL A 160 11.02 -0.34 21.60
N TYR A 161 9.71 -0.33 21.32
CA TYR A 161 8.88 0.83 21.58
C TYR A 161 8.23 0.66 22.96
N PRO A 162 8.35 1.67 23.84
CA PRO A 162 7.61 1.62 25.11
C PRO A 162 6.11 1.54 24.81
N ASP A 163 5.39 0.74 25.59
CA ASP A 163 3.93 0.66 25.52
C ASP A 163 3.35 2.08 25.51
N ARG A 164 2.69 2.42 24.41
CA ARG A 164 1.84 3.61 24.41
C ARG A 164 0.64 3.24 25.27
N ALA A 165 0.68 3.66 26.52
CA ALA A 165 -0.52 3.67 27.33
C ALA A 165 -1.62 4.38 26.52
N THR A 166 -2.67 3.65 26.19
CA THR A 166 -3.88 4.22 25.61
C THR A 166 -4.45 5.16 26.65
N ALA A 167 -4.22 6.45 26.43
CA ALA A 167 -4.93 7.50 27.14
C ALA A 167 -6.30 7.72 26.52
#